data_04aa8cb4720f93606b1887e67a2a8801
#
_entry.id   04aa8cb4720f93606b1887e67a2a8801
#
_cell.length_a   1.000
_cell.length_b   1.000
_cell.length_c   1.000
_cell.angle_alpha   90.00
_cell.angle_beta   90.00
_cell.angle_gamma   90.00
#
_symmetry.space_group_name_H-M   'P 1'
#
loop_
_entity.id
_entity.type
_entity.pdbx_description
1 polymer ?
#
loop_
_entity_poly.entity_id
_entity_poly.type
_entity_poly.pdbx_seq_one_letter_code
_entity_poly.pdbx_strand_id
1 'polypeptide(L)'
;MSKLILPAGYSAQLEPVETQRAIKKIKDYFQDEIAYGLQLRRTTAPLFVDPDTGLNDNLNGVERRVDFTLKDMNEKRVEVVQSLAKWKRYVLGKYNFKPGRGIYTDMNALRRDEELDNIHSVYVDQWDWEKVITKEQRTTEYLHDTVTTIYNAVKNLSDYVNRQFPEVRNDIPNEIFFITSQELEDMYPALEPREREQLITCEHKAVFIEKIGGLLRSGKKHDGRSPDYDDWELNGDILHWNDVLGIAFEISSMGIRVDAEAMDRQLTLAGCDDRRELEFHKMVLNDELPYSIGGGIGQSRLCMYFLRKAHIGEVHVAVWPEDMVKECHEHGIELL
;
A
#
# COMPACT_ATOMS: atom_id res chain seq x y z
N MET A 1 17.27 -10.49 -18.96
CA MET A 1 18.03 -9.33 -18.43
C MET A 1 17.52 -9.10 -17.03
N SER A 2 18.40 -8.86 -16.07
CA SER A 2 18.04 -8.55 -14.69
C SER A 2 17.09 -7.34 -14.67
N LYS A 3 16.01 -7.41 -13.85
CA LYS A 3 15.13 -6.28 -13.59
C LYS A 3 15.69 -5.37 -12.48
N LEU A 4 16.90 -5.68 -11.99
CA LEU A 4 17.54 -4.97 -10.91
C LEU A 4 18.08 -3.60 -11.37
N ILE A 5 17.86 -2.61 -10.56
CA ILE A 5 18.56 -1.34 -10.61
C ILE A 5 19.74 -1.45 -9.65
N LEU A 6 20.96 -1.32 -10.18
CA LEU A 6 22.21 -1.42 -9.44
C LEU A 6 22.88 -0.04 -9.43
N PRO A 7 22.66 0.80 -8.41
CA PRO A 7 23.19 2.15 -8.40
C PRO A 7 24.73 2.14 -8.38
N ALA A 8 25.35 2.87 -9.29
CA ALA A 8 26.81 2.96 -9.38
C ALA A 8 27.40 3.54 -8.10
N GLY A 9 28.37 2.84 -7.49
CA GLY A 9 29.02 3.28 -6.26
C GLY A 9 28.15 3.20 -5.01
N TYR A 10 27.06 2.47 -5.04
CA TYR A 10 26.22 2.24 -3.85
C TYR A 10 27.02 1.55 -2.75
N SER A 11 26.84 2.03 -1.54
CA SER A 11 27.24 1.34 -0.31
C SER A 11 26.23 1.65 0.78
N ALA A 12 25.81 0.63 1.53
CA ALA A 12 24.91 0.81 2.65
C ALA A 12 25.53 1.76 3.70
N GLN A 13 24.78 2.78 4.10
CA GLN A 13 25.24 3.78 5.07
C GLN A 13 25.24 3.24 6.51
N LEU A 14 24.46 2.22 6.78
CA LEU A 14 24.37 1.54 8.07
C LEU A 14 24.73 0.07 7.91
N GLU A 15 25.59 -0.42 8.79
CA GLU A 15 25.89 -1.86 8.92
C GLU A 15 24.64 -2.68 9.29
N PRO A 16 24.59 -4.00 9.00
CA PRO A 16 23.40 -4.82 9.18
C PRO A 16 22.78 -4.73 10.59
N VAL A 17 23.59 -4.75 11.65
CA VAL A 17 23.08 -4.67 13.04
C VAL A 17 22.44 -3.31 13.33
N GLU A 18 23.08 -2.21 12.88
CA GLU A 18 22.49 -0.86 13.03
C GLU A 18 21.27 -0.68 12.13
N THR A 19 21.23 -1.33 10.96
CA THR A 19 20.05 -1.37 10.11
C THR A 19 18.86 -2.03 10.85
N GLN A 20 19.06 -3.16 11.54
CA GLN A 20 18.00 -3.81 12.35
C GLN A 20 17.51 -2.91 13.49
N ARG A 21 18.43 -2.22 14.16
CA ARG A 21 18.07 -1.23 15.19
C ARG A 21 17.26 -0.06 14.62
N ALA A 22 17.63 0.43 13.44
CA ALA A 22 16.94 1.52 12.76
C ALA A 22 15.55 1.10 12.31
N ILE A 23 15.38 -0.10 11.72
CA ILE A 23 14.07 -0.68 11.35
C ILE A 23 13.11 -0.67 12.55
N LYS A 24 13.57 -1.20 13.70
CA LYS A 24 12.72 -1.18 14.91
C LYS A 24 12.30 0.23 15.30
N LYS A 25 13.23 1.18 15.34
CA LYS A 25 12.94 2.57 15.71
C LYS A 25 11.99 3.27 14.74
N ILE A 26 12.15 3.04 13.43
CA ILE A 26 11.26 3.56 12.39
C ILE A 26 9.86 3.00 12.59
N LYS A 27 9.74 1.66 12.74
CA LYS A 27 8.44 1.00 12.88
C LYS A 27 7.72 1.46 14.16
N ASP A 28 8.40 1.49 15.30
CA ASP A 28 7.79 1.92 16.57
C ASP A 28 7.31 3.39 16.49
N TYR A 29 8.15 4.29 15.98
CA TYR A 29 7.82 5.71 15.89
C TYR A 29 6.65 5.95 14.93
N PHE A 30 6.72 5.42 13.72
CA PHE A 30 5.73 5.72 12.69
C PHE A 30 4.34 5.16 13.01
N GLN A 31 4.25 3.95 13.57
CA GLN A 31 2.95 3.39 13.96
C GLN A 31 2.23 4.25 15.02
N ASP A 32 2.97 4.85 15.95
CA ASP A 32 2.41 5.73 16.96
C ASP A 32 1.95 7.07 16.34
N GLU A 33 2.73 7.63 15.41
CA GLU A 33 2.38 8.85 14.67
C GLU A 33 1.08 8.68 13.86
N ILE A 34 0.95 7.61 13.06
CA ILE A 34 -0.27 7.37 12.29
C ILE A 34 -1.46 7.04 13.19
N ALA A 35 -1.25 6.27 14.26
CA ALA A 35 -2.30 5.94 15.20
C ALA A 35 -2.86 7.19 15.90
N TYR A 36 -1.98 8.10 16.27
CA TYR A 36 -2.37 9.39 16.85
C TYR A 36 -3.07 10.29 15.83
N GLY A 37 -2.45 10.51 14.66
CA GLY A 37 -2.95 11.43 13.63
C GLY A 37 -4.33 11.02 13.08
N LEU A 38 -4.52 9.74 12.84
CA LEU A 38 -5.77 9.19 12.29
C LEU A 38 -6.76 8.70 13.36
N GLN A 39 -6.40 8.75 14.66
CA GLN A 39 -7.22 8.27 15.79
C GLN A 39 -7.53 6.77 15.71
N LEU A 40 -6.48 5.97 15.46
CA LEU A 40 -6.57 4.53 15.28
C LEU A 40 -6.22 3.77 16.57
N ARG A 41 -6.74 2.54 16.66
CA ARG A 41 -6.37 1.57 17.69
C ARG A 41 -5.77 0.32 17.03
N ARG A 42 -4.67 -0.18 17.57
CA ARG A 42 -4.11 -1.43 17.09
C ARG A 42 -5.09 -2.58 17.32
N THR A 43 -5.27 -3.42 16.28
CA THR A 43 -6.13 -4.60 16.30
C THR A 43 -5.36 -5.78 15.72
N THR A 44 -5.56 -6.98 16.23
CA THR A 44 -5.00 -8.20 15.63
C THR A 44 -5.73 -8.57 14.37
N ALA A 45 -4.98 -9.01 13.35
CA ALA A 45 -5.49 -9.38 12.04
C ALA A 45 -5.28 -10.88 11.77
N PRO A 46 -6.10 -11.48 10.89
CA PRO A 46 -5.87 -12.83 10.41
C PRO A 46 -4.68 -12.90 9.45
N LEU A 47 -3.93 -13.99 9.48
CA LEU A 47 -2.95 -14.33 8.45
C LEU A 47 -3.63 -15.02 7.25
N PHE A 48 -4.72 -15.74 7.49
CA PHE A 48 -5.49 -16.43 6.47
C PHE A 48 -6.99 -16.32 6.77
N VAL A 49 -7.81 -16.44 5.74
CA VAL A 49 -9.26 -16.30 5.82
C VAL A 49 -9.96 -17.43 5.06
N ASP A 50 -11.23 -17.62 5.37
CA ASP A 50 -12.13 -18.49 4.61
C ASP A 50 -12.50 -17.80 3.28
N PRO A 51 -12.26 -18.43 2.12
CA PRO A 51 -12.55 -17.83 0.80
C PRO A 51 -14.03 -17.47 0.61
N ASP A 52 -14.95 -18.23 1.22
CA ASP A 52 -16.39 -18.02 1.07
C ASP A 52 -16.87 -16.69 1.68
N THR A 53 -16.09 -16.10 2.58
CA THR A 53 -16.39 -14.80 3.19
C THR A 53 -16.22 -13.62 2.23
N GLY A 54 -15.45 -13.77 1.16
CA GLY A 54 -15.08 -12.69 0.25
C GLY A 54 -14.14 -11.64 0.85
N LEU A 55 -13.56 -11.92 2.02
CA LEU A 55 -12.68 -10.97 2.74
C LEU A 55 -11.26 -10.87 2.18
N ASN A 56 -10.80 -11.90 1.45
CA ASN A 56 -9.49 -11.81 0.79
C ASN A 56 -9.54 -10.90 -0.44
N ASP A 57 -8.40 -10.34 -0.81
CA ASP A 57 -8.25 -9.56 -2.04
C ASP A 57 -8.03 -10.49 -3.24
N ASN A 58 -8.46 -10.05 -4.40
CA ASN A 58 -8.19 -10.71 -5.67
C ASN A 58 -7.11 -9.97 -6.48
N LEU A 59 -6.51 -8.92 -5.93
CA LEU A 59 -5.58 -8.02 -6.62
C LEU A 59 -6.15 -7.61 -8.00
N ASN A 60 -5.43 -7.91 -9.08
CA ASN A 60 -5.91 -7.67 -10.45
C ASN A 60 -6.85 -8.79 -10.97
N GLY A 61 -7.06 -9.84 -10.18
CA GLY A 61 -7.95 -10.96 -10.52
C GLY A 61 -7.30 -12.12 -11.26
N VAL A 62 -6.01 -12.04 -11.53
CA VAL A 62 -5.22 -13.06 -12.25
C VAL A 62 -4.21 -13.77 -11.36
N GLU A 63 -3.83 -13.18 -10.24
CA GLU A 63 -2.85 -13.70 -9.30
C GLU A 63 -3.42 -14.89 -8.53
N ARG A 64 -2.61 -15.94 -8.44
CA ARG A 64 -2.95 -17.14 -7.68
C ARG A 64 -2.77 -16.89 -6.19
N ARG A 65 -3.70 -17.35 -5.39
CA ARG A 65 -3.61 -17.29 -3.94
C ARG A 65 -2.74 -18.39 -3.37
N VAL A 66 -2.13 -18.14 -2.21
CA VAL A 66 -1.52 -19.18 -1.38
C VAL A 66 -2.61 -19.77 -0.49
N ASP A 67 -2.88 -21.05 -0.63
CA ASP A 67 -3.92 -21.75 0.12
C ASP A 67 -3.42 -23.07 0.73
N PHE A 68 -4.15 -23.53 1.74
CA PHE A 68 -3.90 -24.81 2.38
C PHE A 68 -5.20 -25.30 3.07
N THR A 69 -5.17 -26.55 3.54
CA THR A 69 -6.32 -27.13 4.25
C THR A 69 -6.08 -27.27 5.73
N LEU A 70 -7.15 -27.25 6.53
CA LEU A 70 -7.12 -27.40 7.97
C LEU A 70 -7.67 -28.77 8.37
N LYS A 71 -6.81 -29.67 8.84
CA LYS A 71 -7.14 -31.04 9.21
C LYS A 71 -8.32 -31.14 10.20
N ASP A 72 -8.27 -30.35 11.29
CA ASP A 72 -9.29 -30.36 12.34
C ASP A 72 -10.63 -29.71 11.92
N MET A 73 -10.70 -29.18 10.70
CA MET A 73 -11.90 -28.61 10.09
C MET A 73 -12.34 -29.40 8.85
N ASN A 74 -12.13 -30.73 8.84
CA ASN A 74 -12.47 -31.61 7.72
C ASN A 74 -11.83 -31.17 6.39
N GLU A 75 -10.55 -30.85 6.43
CA GLU A 75 -9.79 -30.36 5.26
C GLU A 75 -10.39 -29.08 4.65
N LYS A 76 -11.00 -28.23 5.48
CA LYS A 76 -11.50 -26.94 5.00
C LYS A 76 -10.35 -26.11 4.40
N ARG A 77 -10.53 -25.63 3.16
CA ARG A 77 -9.59 -24.74 2.48
C ARG A 77 -9.64 -23.34 3.10
N VAL A 78 -8.47 -22.77 3.31
CA VAL A 78 -8.26 -21.38 3.71
C VAL A 78 -7.21 -20.74 2.84
N GLU A 79 -7.23 -19.41 2.72
CA GLU A 79 -6.33 -18.64 1.87
C GLU A 79 -5.54 -17.64 2.71
N VAL A 80 -4.21 -17.60 2.53
CA VAL A 80 -3.37 -16.54 3.09
C VAL A 80 -3.80 -15.21 2.49
N VAL A 81 -3.88 -14.17 3.30
CA VAL A 81 -4.32 -12.87 2.84
C VAL A 81 -3.35 -12.26 1.81
N GLN A 82 -3.91 -11.63 0.79
CA GLN A 82 -3.19 -10.79 -0.18
C GLN A 82 -3.33 -9.30 0.15
N SER A 83 -4.42 -8.94 0.86
CA SER A 83 -4.71 -7.63 1.43
C SER A 83 -5.75 -7.78 2.54
N LEU A 84 -5.80 -6.82 3.46
CA LEU A 84 -6.81 -6.76 4.53
C LEU A 84 -7.87 -5.66 4.30
N ALA A 85 -7.93 -5.04 3.13
CA ALA A 85 -8.81 -3.91 2.87
C ALA A 85 -10.27 -4.20 3.23
N LYS A 86 -10.81 -5.34 2.78
CA LYS A 86 -12.20 -5.75 3.07
C LYS A 86 -12.39 -6.20 4.52
N TRP A 87 -11.44 -6.94 5.07
CA TRP A 87 -11.46 -7.40 6.44
C TRP A 87 -11.50 -6.24 7.45
N LYS A 88 -10.70 -5.19 7.24
CA LYS A 88 -10.66 -4.02 8.12
C LYS A 88 -12.03 -3.35 8.23
N ARG A 89 -12.69 -3.10 7.09
CA ARG A 89 -14.03 -2.52 7.08
C ARG A 89 -15.06 -3.41 7.77
N TYR A 90 -15.02 -4.72 7.53
CA TYR A 90 -15.86 -5.70 8.22
C TYR A 90 -15.69 -5.61 9.74
N VAL A 91 -14.44 -5.54 10.23
CA VAL A 91 -14.13 -5.45 11.66
C VAL A 91 -14.61 -4.13 12.28
N LEU A 92 -14.54 -3.01 11.56
CA LEU A 92 -15.11 -1.75 12.05
C LEU A 92 -16.61 -1.88 12.34
N GLY A 93 -17.36 -2.54 11.45
CA GLY A 93 -18.78 -2.85 11.66
C GLY A 93 -18.98 -3.81 12.84
N LYS A 94 -18.27 -4.94 12.83
CA LYS A 94 -18.36 -5.97 13.87
C LYS A 94 -18.08 -5.45 15.28
N TYR A 95 -17.14 -4.52 15.44
CA TYR A 95 -16.78 -3.93 16.73
C TYR A 95 -17.49 -2.59 17.00
N ASN A 96 -18.40 -2.19 16.11
CA ASN A 96 -19.23 -0.98 16.24
C ASN A 96 -18.40 0.29 16.48
N PHE A 97 -17.35 0.47 15.70
CA PHE A 97 -16.56 1.69 15.72
C PHE A 97 -17.42 2.89 15.29
N LYS A 98 -17.16 4.05 15.88
CA LYS A 98 -17.90 5.28 15.61
C LYS A 98 -17.16 6.18 14.62
N PRO A 99 -17.84 7.07 13.89
CA PRO A 99 -17.19 8.04 13.01
C PRO A 99 -16.05 8.78 13.70
N GLY A 100 -14.95 8.95 12.97
CA GLY A 100 -13.71 9.55 13.45
C GLY A 100 -12.79 8.61 14.21
N ARG A 101 -13.15 7.33 14.38
CA ARG A 101 -12.32 6.29 15.03
C ARG A 101 -12.04 5.15 14.09
N GLY A 102 -10.89 4.50 14.26
CA GLY A 102 -10.49 3.42 13.39
C GLY A 102 -9.53 2.42 14.02
N ILE A 103 -9.04 1.56 13.17
CA ILE A 103 -8.05 0.53 13.52
C ILE A 103 -6.81 0.63 12.64
N TYR A 104 -5.68 0.13 13.14
CA TYR A 104 -4.57 -0.30 12.32
C TYR A 104 -4.11 -1.68 12.75
N THR A 105 -3.43 -2.37 11.87
CA THR A 105 -2.89 -3.69 12.14
C THR A 105 -1.59 -3.92 11.36
N ASP A 106 -0.77 -4.84 11.85
CA ASP A 106 0.35 -5.36 11.08
C ASP A 106 -0.17 -6.44 10.13
N MET A 107 -0.24 -6.13 8.85
CA MET A 107 -0.56 -7.09 7.80
C MET A 107 0.70 -7.82 7.37
N ASN A 108 0.58 -9.15 7.27
CA ASN A 108 1.57 -10.00 6.62
C ASN A 108 0.86 -10.75 5.50
N ALA A 109 1.21 -10.45 4.26
CA ALA A 109 0.56 -11.01 3.08
C ALA A 109 1.55 -11.78 2.21
N LEU A 110 1.05 -12.75 1.44
CA LEU A 110 1.84 -13.49 0.47
C LEU A 110 1.24 -13.31 -0.93
N ARG A 111 2.06 -12.80 -1.83
CA ARG A 111 1.76 -12.62 -3.25
C ARG A 111 2.67 -13.52 -4.09
N ARG A 112 2.26 -14.77 -4.26
CA ARG A 112 3.10 -15.82 -4.84
C ARG A 112 3.48 -15.60 -6.31
N ASP A 113 2.74 -14.78 -7.03
CA ASP A 113 2.98 -14.46 -8.44
C ASP A 113 3.64 -13.07 -8.63
N GLU A 114 4.16 -12.47 -7.52
CA GLU A 114 4.86 -11.18 -7.57
C GLU A 114 6.14 -11.28 -8.39
N GLU A 115 6.37 -10.30 -9.25
CA GLU A 115 7.63 -10.15 -9.98
C GLU A 115 8.67 -9.49 -9.08
N LEU A 116 9.72 -10.22 -8.75
CA LEU A 116 10.76 -9.77 -7.83
C LEU A 116 11.70 -8.77 -8.50
N ASP A 117 11.93 -7.65 -7.81
CA ASP A 117 12.87 -6.60 -8.19
C ASP A 117 13.39 -5.87 -6.93
N ASN A 118 13.95 -4.67 -7.08
CA ASN A 118 14.47 -3.90 -5.94
C ASN A 118 13.43 -3.58 -4.86
N ILE A 119 12.14 -3.50 -5.21
CA ILE A 119 11.08 -2.98 -4.34
C ILE A 119 9.91 -3.95 -4.14
N HIS A 120 9.90 -5.09 -4.84
CA HIS A 120 8.86 -6.11 -4.76
C HIS A 120 9.37 -7.43 -4.19
N SER A 121 8.58 -8.02 -3.28
CA SER A 121 8.83 -9.30 -2.61
C SER A 121 7.55 -10.13 -2.58
N VAL A 122 7.69 -11.46 -2.57
CA VAL A 122 6.55 -12.38 -2.34
C VAL A 122 5.87 -12.11 -0.99
N TYR A 123 6.65 -11.77 0.03
CA TYR A 123 6.14 -11.38 1.33
C TYR A 123 5.98 -9.85 1.40
N VAL A 124 4.80 -9.40 1.79
CA VAL A 124 4.45 -7.97 1.92
C VAL A 124 4.02 -7.67 3.35
N ASP A 125 4.65 -6.68 3.96
CA ASP A 125 4.29 -6.17 5.28
C ASP A 125 3.77 -4.72 5.20
N GLN A 126 2.63 -4.45 5.83
CA GLN A 126 2.03 -3.12 5.84
C GLN A 126 1.47 -2.77 7.22
N TRP A 127 1.48 -1.46 7.56
CA TRP A 127 0.47 -0.96 8.48
C TRP A 127 -0.81 -0.76 7.70
N ASP A 128 -1.71 -1.68 7.87
CA ASP A 128 -3.04 -1.63 7.26
C ASP A 128 -3.99 -0.90 8.20
N TRP A 129 -4.59 0.19 7.76
CA TRP A 129 -5.45 1.02 8.58
C TRP A 129 -6.81 1.25 7.94
N GLU A 130 -7.82 1.52 8.78
CA GLU A 130 -9.20 1.79 8.34
C GLU A 130 -9.89 2.64 9.41
N LYS A 131 -10.61 3.69 8.99
CA LYS A 131 -11.30 4.65 9.86
C LYS A 131 -12.74 4.84 9.40
N VAL A 132 -13.69 4.81 10.35
CA VAL A 132 -15.10 5.10 10.07
C VAL A 132 -15.26 6.59 9.78
N ILE A 133 -16.00 6.88 8.72
CA ILE A 133 -16.39 8.22 8.30
C ILE A 133 -17.91 8.32 8.20
N THR A 134 -18.45 9.53 8.08
CA THR A 134 -19.87 9.73 7.74
C THR A 134 -20.06 9.70 6.22
N LYS A 135 -21.32 9.61 5.77
CA LYS A 135 -21.63 9.66 4.33
C LYS A 135 -21.23 11.01 3.72
N GLU A 136 -21.41 12.10 4.46
CA GLU A 136 -21.07 13.47 4.04
C GLU A 136 -19.56 13.68 3.89
N GLN A 137 -18.75 12.87 4.56
CA GLN A 137 -17.28 12.88 4.47
C GLN A 137 -16.72 12.11 3.26
N ARG A 138 -17.57 11.53 2.41
CA ARG A 138 -17.16 10.91 1.14
C ARG A 138 -16.88 11.98 0.10
N THR A 139 -15.82 12.76 0.29
CA THR A 139 -15.42 13.87 -0.58
C THR A 139 -13.92 13.88 -0.83
N THR A 140 -13.51 14.52 -1.93
CA THR A 140 -12.09 14.73 -2.27
C THR A 140 -11.37 15.52 -1.18
N GLU A 141 -12.03 16.53 -0.58
CA GLU A 141 -11.44 17.33 0.49
C GLU A 141 -11.09 16.47 1.70
N TYR A 142 -11.98 15.57 2.11
CA TYR A 142 -11.71 14.67 3.24
C TYR A 142 -10.59 13.67 2.92
N LEU A 143 -10.51 13.21 1.67
CA LEU A 143 -9.39 12.38 1.20
C LEU A 143 -8.08 13.16 1.29
N HIS A 144 -8.02 14.40 0.78
CA HIS A 144 -6.84 15.26 0.84
C HIS A 144 -6.40 15.58 2.28
N ASP A 145 -7.33 15.86 3.18
CA ASP A 145 -7.05 16.08 4.61
C ASP A 145 -6.42 14.83 5.26
N THR A 146 -6.92 13.65 4.88
CA THR A 146 -6.39 12.38 5.38
C THR A 146 -4.99 12.11 4.83
N VAL A 147 -4.78 12.32 3.54
CA VAL A 147 -3.45 12.22 2.89
C VAL A 147 -2.46 13.17 3.53
N THR A 148 -2.86 14.42 3.76
CA THR A 148 -2.02 15.43 4.43
C THR A 148 -1.65 15.00 5.85
N THR A 149 -2.59 14.38 6.59
CA THR A 149 -2.32 13.84 7.93
C THR A 149 -1.27 12.73 7.89
N ILE A 150 -1.36 11.80 6.94
CA ILE A 150 -0.37 10.73 6.75
C ILE A 150 0.98 11.34 6.33
N TYR A 151 0.97 12.27 5.39
CA TYR A 151 2.19 12.93 4.93
C TYR A 151 2.91 13.68 6.06
N ASN A 152 2.18 14.32 6.97
CA ASN A 152 2.76 14.92 8.17
C ASN A 152 3.42 13.88 9.09
N ALA A 153 2.84 12.70 9.24
CA ALA A 153 3.49 11.60 9.97
C ALA A 153 4.79 11.14 9.28
N VAL A 154 4.81 11.09 7.95
CA VAL A 154 6.02 10.79 7.15
C VAL A 154 7.10 11.87 7.35
N LYS A 155 6.72 13.16 7.40
CA LYS A 155 7.66 14.26 7.70
C LYS A 155 8.24 14.16 9.11
N ASN A 156 7.39 13.89 10.10
CA ASN A 156 7.84 13.70 11.48
C ASN A 156 8.82 12.51 11.59
N LEU A 157 8.54 11.43 10.83
CA LEU A 157 9.45 10.29 10.73
C LEU A 157 10.80 10.69 10.08
N SER A 158 10.79 11.49 9.01
CA SER A 158 12.01 12.00 8.37
C SER A 158 12.88 12.75 9.38
N ASP A 159 12.27 13.67 10.12
CA ASP A 159 12.96 14.45 11.15
C ASP A 159 13.49 13.56 12.30
N TYR A 160 12.72 12.52 12.67
CA TYR A 160 13.13 11.56 13.67
C TYR A 160 14.34 10.75 13.21
N VAL A 161 14.30 10.19 11.98
CA VAL A 161 15.39 9.40 11.41
C VAL A 161 16.65 10.26 11.24
N ASN A 162 16.53 11.47 10.71
CA ASN A 162 17.65 12.40 10.54
C ASN A 162 18.37 12.73 11.85
N ARG A 163 17.63 12.77 12.98
CA ARG A 163 18.23 12.97 14.31
C ARG A 163 18.87 11.72 14.89
N GLN A 164 18.27 10.53 14.64
CA GLN A 164 18.73 9.26 15.20
C GLN A 164 19.87 8.62 14.41
N PHE A 165 19.87 8.83 13.08
CA PHE A 165 20.79 8.24 12.11
C PHE A 165 21.20 9.28 11.07
N PRO A 166 22.08 10.24 11.44
CA PRO A 166 22.47 11.34 10.54
C PRO A 166 23.17 10.87 9.25
N GLU A 167 23.67 9.62 9.23
CA GLU A 167 24.30 8.98 8.08
C GLU A 167 23.32 8.76 6.91
N VAL A 168 22.04 8.50 7.21
CA VAL A 168 21.00 8.22 6.21
C VAL A 168 20.05 9.40 5.98
N ARG A 169 20.54 10.61 6.15
CA ARG A 169 19.72 11.83 6.04
C ARG A 169 18.87 11.86 4.77
N ASN A 170 17.60 12.16 4.97
CA ASN A 170 16.59 12.36 3.92
C ASN A 170 15.99 13.76 4.04
N ASP A 171 15.87 14.47 2.93
CA ASP A 171 15.17 15.74 2.85
C ASP A 171 13.93 15.53 1.98
N ILE A 172 12.75 15.67 2.57
CA ILE A 172 11.46 15.54 1.86
C ILE A 172 10.75 16.90 1.78
N PRO A 173 9.88 17.13 0.78
CA PRO A 173 9.17 18.41 0.63
C PRO A 173 8.30 18.75 1.85
N ASN A 174 8.01 20.02 2.04
CA ASN A 174 7.10 20.47 3.10
C ASN A 174 5.65 20.06 2.84
N GLU A 175 5.25 19.96 1.57
CA GLU A 175 3.90 19.66 1.12
C GLU A 175 3.93 18.55 0.08
N ILE A 176 2.88 17.74 0.05
CA ILE A 176 2.64 16.76 -0.99
C ILE A 176 1.86 17.41 -2.14
N PHE A 177 2.23 17.09 -3.39
CA PHE A 177 1.56 17.59 -4.59
C PHE A 177 0.42 16.66 -4.97
N PHE A 178 -0.79 17.22 -5.20
CA PHE A 178 -1.97 16.47 -5.62
C PHE A 178 -2.20 16.61 -7.11
N ILE A 179 -2.50 15.48 -7.78
CA ILE A 179 -2.82 15.44 -9.20
C ILE A 179 -3.71 14.24 -9.51
N THR A 180 -4.71 14.42 -10.37
CA THR A 180 -5.53 13.31 -10.85
C THR A 180 -4.78 12.51 -11.94
N SER A 181 -5.08 11.23 -12.06
CA SER A 181 -4.56 10.37 -13.12
C SER A 181 -4.90 10.91 -14.52
N GLN A 182 -6.05 11.60 -14.67
CA GLN A 182 -6.45 12.23 -15.93
C GLN A 182 -5.64 13.49 -16.24
N GLU A 183 -5.40 14.38 -15.26
CA GLU A 183 -4.52 15.55 -15.46
C GLU A 183 -3.12 15.12 -15.84
N LEU A 184 -2.63 14.04 -15.20
CA LEU A 184 -1.32 13.48 -15.51
C LEU A 184 -1.25 12.92 -16.95
N GLU A 185 -2.32 12.30 -17.44
CA GLU A 185 -2.43 11.90 -18.84
C GLU A 185 -2.47 13.12 -19.78
N ASP A 186 -3.25 14.15 -19.44
CA ASP A 186 -3.37 15.38 -20.24
C ASP A 186 -2.03 16.13 -20.35
N MET A 187 -1.20 16.11 -19.27
CA MET A 187 0.15 16.70 -19.29
C MET A 187 1.14 15.90 -20.14
N TYR A 188 1.04 14.57 -20.13
CA TYR A 188 1.99 13.68 -20.81
C TYR A 188 1.27 12.60 -21.65
N PRO A 189 0.49 12.98 -22.68
CA PRO A 189 -0.39 12.04 -23.39
C PRO A 189 0.34 10.96 -24.20
N ALA A 190 1.61 11.18 -24.54
CA ALA A 190 2.43 10.23 -25.29
C ALA A 190 3.17 9.20 -24.41
N LEU A 191 3.16 9.38 -23.11
CA LEU A 191 3.90 8.51 -22.18
C LEU A 191 2.99 7.43 -21.58
N GLU A 192 3.59 6.30 -21.23
CA GLU A 192 2.89 5.28 -20.47
C GLU A 192 2.76 5.71 -18.98
N PRO A 193 1.78 5.15 -18.22
CA PRO A 193 1.50 5.59 -16.84
C PRO A 193 2.72 5.66 -15.93
N ARG A 194 3.56 4.61 -15.91
CA ARG A 194 4.79 4.59 -15.10
C ARG A 194 5.79 5.70 -15.48
N GLU A 195 5.88 6.05 -16.75
CA GLU A 195 6.75 7.14 -17.19
C GLU A 195 6.21 8.50 -16.71
N ARG A 196 4.88 8.68 -16.71
CA ARG A 196 4.21 9.87 -16.16
C ARG A 196 4.49 10.01 -14.67
N GLU A 197 4.35 8.91 -13.91
CA GLU A 197 4.67 8.85 -12.48
C GLU A 197 6.13 9.23 -12.21
N GLN A 198 7.07 8.69 -12.99
CA GLN A 198 8.50 9.02 -12.88
C GLN A 198 8.75 10.51 -13.03
N LEU A 199 8.17 11.14 -14.04
CA LEU A 199 8.39 12.57 -14.31
C LEU A 199 7.81 13.45 -13.22
N ILE A 200 6.52 13.26 -12.86
CA ILE A 200 5.85 14.12 -11.90
C ILE A 200 6.44 13.94 -10.48
N THR A 201 6.81 12.71 -10.11
CA THR A 201 7.42 12.44 -8.81
C THR A 201 8.86 12.93 -8.74
N CYS A 202 9.61 12.85 -9.84
CA CYS A 202 10.95 13.46 -9.93
C CYS A 202 10.89 14.98 -9.75
N GLU A 203 9.89 15.65 -10.31
CA GLU A 203 9.69 17.10 -10.23
C GLU A 203 9.29 17.55 -8.83
N HIS A 204 8.22 16.96 -8.27
CA HIS A 204 7.62 17.39 -7.01
C HIS A 204 8.14 16.66 -5.77
N LYS A 205 8.90 15.56 -5.92
CA LYS A 205 9.50 14.70 -4.87
C LYS A 205 8.49 13.94 -4.01
N ALA A 206 7.30 14.43 -3.78
CA ALA A 206 6.20 13.75 -3.09
C ALA A 206 4.88 14.09 -3.79
N VAL A 207 4.15 13.08 -4.24
CA VAL A 207 2.94 13.23 -5.05
C VAL A 207 1.85 12.30 -4.55
N PHE A 208 0.61 12.78 -4.54
CA PHE A 208 -0.57 11.94 -4.44
C PHE A 208 -1.27 11.91 -5.78
N ILE A 209 -1.23 10.75 -6.45
CA ILE A 209 -1.93 10.55 -7.73
C ILE A 209 -3.28 9.94 -7.40
N GLU A 210 -4.35 10.65 -7.76
CA GLU A 210 -5.71 10.27 -7.39
C GLU A 210 -6.57 9.83 -8.58
N LYS A 211 -7.73 9.21 -8.28
CA LYS A 211 -8.72 8.69 -9.24
C LYS A 211 -8.17 7.57 -10.11
N ILE A 212 -7.67 6.52 -9.46
CA ILE A 212 -7.10 5.33 -10.09
C ILE A 212 -8.15 4.22 -10.19
N GLY A 213 -8.18 3.48 -11.30
CA GLY A 213 -9.02 2.30 -11.52
C GLY A 213 -10.01 2.43 -12.68
N GLY A 214 -10.54 3.64 -12.91
CA GLY A 214 -11.39 3.95 -14.06
C GLY A 214 -10.64 4.08 -15.38
N LEU A 215 -11.38 4.17 -16.49
CA LEU A 215 -10.82 4.49 -17.80
C LEU A 215 -10.56 5.99 -17.90
N LEU A 216 -9.39 6.36 -18.39
CA LEU A 216 -9.04 7.71 -18.77
C LEU A 216 -9.66 8.07 -20.14
N ARG A 217 -9.54 9.33 -20.57
CA ARG A 217 -10.08 9.81 -21.86
C ARG A 217 -9.50 9.07 -23.06
N SER A 218 -8.27 8.57 -22.96
CA SER A 218 -7.66 7.71 -23.97
C SER A 218 -8.32 6.33 -24.12
N GLY A 219 -9.19 5.94 -23.19
CA GLY A 219 -9.76 4.59 -23.10
C GLY A 219 -8.84 3.58 -22.42
N LYS A 220 -7.68 4.00 -21.90
CA LYS A 220 -6.77 3.19 -21.10
C LYS A 220 -6.98 3.48 -19.60
N LYS A 221 -6.57 2.57 -18.73
CA LYS A 221 -6.45 2.84 -17.29
C LYS A 221 -5.08 3.46 -16.99
N HIS A 222 -5.02 4.25 -15.92
CA HIS A 222 -3.73 4.65 -15.35
C HIS A 222 -3.03 3.45 -14.73
N ASP A 223 -3.74 2.77 -13.81
CA ASP A 223 -3.31 1.51 -13.20
C ASP A 223 -4.53 0.63 -12.83
N GLY A 224 -4.27 -0.63 -12.47
CA GLY A 224 -5.26 -1.54 -11.93
C GLY A 224 -5.70 -1.11 -10.52
N ARG A 225 -6.99 -1.28 -10.23
CA ARG A 225 -7.53 -1.11 -8.88
C ARG A 225 -8.68 -2.09 -8.68
N SER A 226 -8.67 -2.83 -7.58
CA SER A 226 -9.75 -3.74 -7.25
C SER A 226 -11.10 -3.00 -7.21
N PRO A 227 -12.18 -3.60 -7.77
CA PRO A 227 -13.47 -2.91 -7.86
C PRO A 227 -14.28 -2.90 -6.56
N ASP A 228 -13.84 -3.64 -5.54
CA ASP A 228 -14.68 -4.05 -4.42
C ASP A 228 -14.25 -3.50 -3.05
N TYR A 229 -13.32 -2.54 -3.01
CA TYR A 229 -13.01 -1.83 -1.77
C TYR A 229 -12.74 -0.32 -1.94
N ASP A 230 -11.90 0.15 -2.84
CA ASP A 230 -11.70 1.58 -3.07
C ASP A 230 -12.69 2.16 -4.09
N ASP A 231 -13.31 3.31 -3.77
CA ASP A 231 -14.03 4.09 -4.77
C ASP A 231 -13.01 4.69 -5.75
N TRP A 232 -13.15 4.39 -7.05
CA TRP A 232 -12.20 4.84 -8.07
C TRP A 232 -12.16 6.36 -8.26
N GLU A 233 -13.19 7.06 -7.82
CA GLU A 233 -13.23 8.53 -7.83
C GLU A 233 -12.63 9.17 -6.56
N LEU A 234 -12.37 8.37 -5.50
CA LEU A 234 -11.98 8.84 -4.17
C LEU A 234 -10.80 8.02 -3.60
N ASN A 235 -9.84 7.68 -4.42
CA ASN A 235 -8.65 6.93 -4.04
C ASN A 235 -7.38 7.55 -4.63
N GLY A 236 -6.25 7.01 -4.24
CA GLY A 236 -4.96 7.35 -4.86
C GLY A 236 -3.78 6.71 -4.14
N ASP A 237 -2.59 7.00 -4.68
CA ASP A 237 -1.32 6.48 -4.21
C ASP A 237 -0.38 7.62 -3.83
N ILE A 238 0.30 7.47 -2.69
CA ILE A 238 1.38 8.36 -2.25
C ILE A 238 2.69 7.83 -2.81
N LEU A 239 3.32 8.61 -3.69
CA LEU A 239 4.62 8.32 -4.28
C LEU A 239 5.65 9.32 -3.78
N HIS A 240 6.84 8.83 -3.47
CA HIS A 240 8.03 9.63 -3.20
C HIS A 240 9.10 9.38 -4.25
N TRP A 241 9.91 10.38 -4.55
CA TRP A 241 11.09 10.18 -5.35
C TRP A 241 12.17 9.46 -4.56
N ASN A 242 12.59 8.29 -5.01
CA ASN A 242 13.69 7.55 -4.42
C ASN A 242 15.00 7.92 -5.12
N ASP A 243 15.81 8.75 -4.48
CA ASP A 243 17.09 9.23 -5.05
C ASP A 243 18.14 8.11 -5.21
N VAL A 244 18.05 7.04 -4.42
CA VAL A 244 19.00 5.89 -4.51
C VAL A 244 18.78 5.12 -5.80
N LEU A 245 17.52 4.83 -6.14
CA LEU A 245 17.16 4.08 -7.33
C LEU A 245 16.84 4.97 -8.54
N GLY A 246 16.58 6.27 -8.34
CA GLY A 246 16.14 7.18 -9.39
C GLY A 246 14.74 6.87 -9.92
N ILE A 247 13.81 6.46 -9.04
CA ILE A 247 12.45 6.04 -9.41
C ILE A 247 11.37 6.71 -8.56
N ALA A 248 10.16 6.80 -9.11
CA ALA A 248 8.94 6.99 -8.33
C ALA A 248 8.73 5.75 -7.45
N PHE A 249 8.47 5.96 -6.18
CA PHE A 249 8.43 4.92 -5.15
C PHE A 249 7.14 5.04 -4.35
N GLU A 250 6.20 4.14 -4.59
CA GLU A 250 4.93 4.08 -3.87
C GLU A 250 5.18 3.63 -2.42
N ILE A 251 4.74 4.44 -1.48
CA ILE A 251 4.81 4.14 -0.04
C ILE A 251 3.45 3.78 0.55
N SER A 252 2.35 4.24 -0.05
CA SER A 252 0.99 3.99 0.43
C SER A 252 -0.02 4.03 -0.70
N SER A 253 -0.97 3.11 -0.64
CA SER A 253 -2.20 3.12 -1.44
C SER A 253 -3.39 3.23 -0.50
N MET A 254 -4.37 4.12 -0.81
CA MET A 254 -5.49 4.41 0.07
C MET A 254 -6.70 4.96 -0.68
N GLY A 255 -7.87 4.90 -0.03
CA GLY A 255 -9.08 5.49 -0.60
C GLY A 255 -10.25 5.53 0.39
N ILE A 256 -11.23 6.36 0.07
CA ILE A 256 -12.56 6.25 0.63
C ILE A 256 -13.19 5.00 0.02
N ARG A 257 -13.76 4.16 0.88
CA ARG A 257 -14.26 2.86 0.44
C ARG A 257 -15.56 3.01 -0.35
N VAL A 258 -15.79 2.09 -1.26
CA VAL A 258 -17.03 2.03 -2.04
C VAL A 258 -18.27 2.06 -1.14
N ASP A 259 -19.30 2.80 -1.52
CA ASP A 259 -20.66 2.58 -1.06
C ASP A 259 -21.38 1.54 -1.94
N ALA A 260 -22.64 1.29 -1.70
CA ALA A 260 -23.42 0.33 -2.47
C ALA A 260 -23.47 0.67 -3.97
N GLU A 261 -23.63 1.97 -4.30
CA GLU A 261 -23.70 2.45 -5.68
C GLU A 261 -22.36 2.32 -6.40
N ALA A 262 -21.28 2.76 -5.77
CA ALA A 262 -19.91 2.67 -6.33
C ALA A 262 -19.50 1.20 -6.52
N MET A 263 -19.78 0.32 -5.54
CA MET A 263 -19.48 -1.11 -5.65
C MET A 263 -20.27 -1.76 -6.80
N ASP A 264 -21.57 -1.53 -6.89
CA ASP A 264 -22.41 -2.08 -7.95
C ASP A 264 -21.88 -1.69 -9.33
N ARG A 265 -21.61 -0.40 -9.53
CA ARG A 265 -21.05 0.14 -10.77
C ARG A 265 -19.67 -0.45 -11.08
N GLN A 266 -18.76 -0.50 -10.11
CA GLN A 266 -17.39 -0.93 -10.33
C GLN A 266 -17.29 -2.45 -10.59
N LEU A 267 -18.08 -3.27 -9.92
CA LEU A 267 -18.16 -4.71 -10.20
C LEU A 267 -18.60 -4.98 -11.65
N THR A 268 -19.61 -4.27 -12.13
CA THR A 268 -20.07 -4.38 -13.53
C THR A 268 -18.98 -3.93 -14.51
N LEU A 269 -18.34 -2.77 -14.27
CA LEU A 269 -17.27 -2.27 -15.13
C LEU A 269 -16.02 -3.17 -15.17
N ALA A 270 -15.78 -3.89 -14.08
CA ALA A 270 -14.67 -4.85 -13.97
C ALA A 270 -15.03 -6.27 -14.45
N GLY A 271 -16.29 -6.54 -14.78
CA GLY A 271 -16.76 -7.88 -15.17
C GLY A 271 -16.71 -8.90 -14.02
N CYS A 272 -16.88 -8.44 -12.78
CA CYS A 272 -16.80 -9.23 -11.55
C CYS A 272 -18.18 -9.37 -10.86
N ASP A 273 -19.25 -9.50 -11.62
CA ASP A 273 -20.63 -9.54 -11.11
C ASP A 273 -20.89 -10.74 -10.16
N ASP A 274 -20.16 -11.84 -10.34
CA ASP A 274 -20.22 -13.03 -9.50
C ASP A 274 -19.86 -12.74 -8.03
N ARG A 275 -19.02 -11.73 -7.79
CA ARG A 275 -18.61 -11.34 -6.41
C ARG A 275 -19.77 -10.79 -5.58
N ARG A 276 -20.88 -10.35 -6.18
CA ARG A 276 -22.08 -9.90 -5.45
C ARG A 276 -22.66 -10.98 -4.53
N GLU A 277 -22.41 -12.25 -4.83
CA GLU A 277 -22.89 -13.39 -4.04
C GLU A 277 -22.06 -13.64 -2.76
N LEU A 278 -20.87 -13.07 -2.64
CA LEU A 278 -20.02 -13.22 -1.47
C LEU A 278 -20.54 -12.41 -0.27
N GLU A 279 -20.32 -12.91 0.94
CA GLU A 279 -20.85 -12.32 2.18
C GLU A 279 -20.48 -10.84 2.37
N PHE A 280 -19.20 -10.49 2.25
CA PHE A 280 -18.76 -9.11 2.38
C PHE A 280 -19.44 -8.17 1.39
N HIS A 281 -19.58 -8.61 0.13
CA HIS A 281 -20.16 -7.80 -0.93
C HIS A 281 -21.65 -7.55 -0.69
N LYS A 282 -22.40 -8.59 -0.25
CA LYS A 282 -23.80 -8.45 0.17
C LYS A 282 -23.96 -7.44 1.30
N MET A 283 -23.07 -7.48 2.31
CA MET A 283 -23.14 -6.52 3.41
C MET A 283 -22.92 -5.07 2.94
N VAL A 284 -22.00 -4.82 2.00
CA VAL A 284 -21.79 -3.48 1.44
C VAL A 284 -22.98 -3.04 0.58
N LEU A 285 -23.47 -3.91 -0.30
CA LEU A 285 -24.61 -3.60 -1.20
C LEU A 285 -25.92 -3.33 -0.43
N ASN A 286 -26.05 -3.89 0.78
CA ASN A 286 -27.20 -3.69 1.67
C ASN A 286 -27.00 -2.56 2.69
N ASP A 287 -25.91 -1.75 2.59
CA ASP A 287 -25.57 -0.71 3.56
C ASP A 287 -25.42 -1.21 5.03
N GLU A 288 -24.98 -2.46 5.22
CA GLU A 288 -24.81 -3.07 6.54
C GLU A 288 -23.45 -2.74 7.18
N LEU A 289 -22.48 -2.25 6.39
CA LEU A 289 -21.14 -1.86 6.85
C LEU A 289 -20.99 -0.35 6.93
N PRO A 290 -20.18 0.16 7.89
CA PRO A 290 -19.95 1.59 8.00
C PRO A 290 -19.25 2.16 6.75
N TYR A 291 -19.50 3.43 6.43
CA TYR A 291 -18.65 4.18 5.51
C TYR A 291 -17.26 4.31 6.13
N SER A 292 -16.23 4.17 5.33
CA SER A 292 -14.85 4.20 5.82
C SER A 292 -13.88 4.74 4.78
N ILE A 293 -12.72 5.16 5.28
CA ILE A 293 -11.52 5.47 4.53
C ILE A 293 -10.41 4.59 5.07
N GLY A 294 -9.56 4.07 4.21
CA GLY A 294 -8.47 3.23 4.66
C GLY A 294 -7.38 3.05 3.61
N GLY A 295 -6.31 2.40 4.02
CA GLY A 295 -5.15 2.18 3.16
C GLY A 295 -4.17 1.21 3.77
N GLY A 296 -3.08 0.99 3.04
CA GLY A 296 -1.90 0.26 3.50
C GLY A 296 -0.66 1.11 3.30
N ILE A 297 0.21 1.13 4.29
CA ILE A 297 1.51 1.80 4.24
C ILE A 297 2.57 0.72 4.36
N GLY A 298 3.42 0.55 3.34
CA GLY A 298 4.45 -0.48 3.31
C GLY A 298 5.49 -0.29 4.41
N GLN A 299 5.56 -1.22 5.38
CA GLN A 299 6.51 -1.13 6.49
C GLN A 299 7.96 -1.22 6.01
N SER A 300 8.27 -2.27 5.26
CA SER A 300 9.60 -2.49 4.70
C SER A 300 9.94 -1.45 3.63
N ARG A 301 8.97 -1.02 2.81
CA ARG A 301 9.16 0.08 1.84
C ARG A 301 9.56 1.38 2.55
N LEU A 302 8.88 1.73 3.64
CA LEU A 302 9.20 2.94 4.40
C LEU A 302 10.60 2.84 5.04
N CYS A 303 10.97 1.68 5.58
CA CYS A 303 12.31 1.43 6.09
C CYS A 303 13.37 1.53 4.98
N MET A 304 13.13 0.92 3.82
CA MET A 304 14.02 0.99 2.65
C MET A 304 14.26 2.46 2.24
N TYR A 305 13.18 3.23 2.12
CA TYR A 305 13.26 4.64 1.72
C TYR A 305 14.09 5.47 2.70
N PHE A 306 13.73 5.44 3.99
CA PHE A 306 14.40 6.27 5.01
C PHE A 306 15.81 5.81 5.37
N LEU A 307 16.12 4.53 5.19
CA LEU A 307 17.48 4.01 5.40
C LEU A 307 18.34 4.04 4.12
N ARG A 308 17.82 4.66 3.05
CA ARG A 308 18.49 4.85 1.76
C ARG A 308 19.04 3.54 1.19
N LYS A 309 18.25 2.47 1.27
CA LYS A 309 18.62 1.14 0.79
C LYS A 309 18.29 0.98 -0.70
N ALA A 310 19.12 0.23 -1.41
CA ALA A 310 18.97 -0.03 -2.85
C ALA A 310 18.06 -1.22 -3.14
N HIS A 311 17.82 -2.10 -2.17
CA HIS A 311 16.97 -3.27 -2.33
C HIS A 311 16.15 -3.52 -1.06
N ILE A 312 14.88 -3.89 -1.23
CA ILE A 312 13.99 -4.17 -0.10
C ILE A 312 14.50 -5.31 0.78
N GLY A 313 15.25 -6.24 0.21
CA GLY A 313 15.92 -7.34 0.93
C GLY A 313 16.98 -6.90 1.94
N GLU A 314 17.45 -5.66 1.90
CA GLU A 314 18.33 -5.09 2.93
C GLU A 314 17.61 -4.72 4.23
N VAL A 315 16.27 -4.68 4.20
CA VAL A 315 15.42 -4.34 5.36
C VAL A 315 14.32 -5.37 5.63
N HIS A 316 14.25 -6.41 4.79
CA HIS A 316 13.15 -7.35 4.75
C HIS A 316 13.64 -8.76 4.42
N VAL A 317 13.52 -9.68 5.38
CA VAL A 317 13.94 -11.08 5.18
C VAL A 317 12.92 -11.81 4.32
N ALA A 318 13.37 -12.31 3.18
CA ALA A 318 12.55 -13.10 2.25
C ALA A 318 13.41 -14.15 1.53
N VAL A 319 12.81 -14.85 0.57
CA VAL A 319 13.54 -15.79 -0.32
C VAL A 319 13.72 -15.11 -1.66
N TRP A 320 14.96 -15.06 -2.13
CA TRP A 320 15.35 -14.38 -3.36
C TRP A 320 15.98 -15.39 -4.34
N PRO A 321 15.88 -15.16 -5.67
CA PRO A 321 16.63 -15.95 -6.67
C PRO A 321 18.14 -15.88 -6.42
N GLU A 322 18.84 -17.00 -6.60
CA GLU A 322 20.29 -17.08 -6.32
C GLU A 322 21.12 -16.12 -7.19
N ASP A 323 20.71 -15.93 -8.44
CA ASP A 323 21.34 -14.97 -9.36
C ASP A 323 21.14 -13.51 -8.89
N MET A 324 19.96 -13.16 -8.39
CA MET A 324 19.68 -11.86 -7.80
C MET A 324 20.54 -11.60 -6.55
N VAL A 325 20.63 -12.58 -5.64
CA VAL A 325 21.48 -12.48 -4.43
C VAL A 325 22.93 -12.23 -4.81
N LYS A 326 23.44 -12.99 -5.77
CA LYS A 326 24.83 -12.86 -6.26
C LYS A 326 25.07 -11.50 -6.90
N GLU A 327 24.17 -11.05 -7.78
CA GLU A 327 24.29 -9.78 -8.48
C GLU A 327 24.22 -8.58 -7.50
N CYS A 328 23.32 -8.65 -6.51
CA CYS A 328 23.25 -7.67 -5.42
C CYS A 328 24.57 -7.60 -4.63
N HIS A 329 25.08 -8.75 -4.18
CA HIS A 329 26.33 -8.82 -3.42
C HIS A 329 27.53 -8.23 -4.19
N GLU A 330 27.67 -8.54 -5.48
CA GLU A 330 28.74 -8.01 -6.35
C GLU A 330 28.68 -6.46 -6.47
N HIS A 331 27.54 -5.85 -6.17
CA HIS A 331 27.33 -4.41 -6.21
C HIS A 331 27.19 -3.75 -4.81
N GLY A 332 27.59 -4.47 -3.75
CA GLY A 332 27.57 -3.94 -2.38
C GLY A 332 26.17 -3.85 -1.75
N ILE A 333 25.20 -4.60 -2.28
CA ILE A 333 23.84 -4.70 -1.76
C ILE A 333 23.71 -6.03 -1.01
N GLU A 334 23.71 -5.98 0.32
CA GLU A 334 23.66 -7.17 1.18
C GLU A 334 22.21 -7.47 1.59
N LEU A 335 21.65 -8.57 1.03
CA LEU A 335 20.30 -9.02 1.38
C LEU A 335 20.32 -9.79 2.71
N LEU A 336 19.30 -9.54 3.58
CA LEU A 336 19.18 -10.13 4.93
C LEU A 336 18.82 -11.61 4.88
#